data_de77cc890d3b4f9f6e2ffb002909b6ed
#
_entry.id   de77cc890d3b4f9f6e2ffb002909b6ed
#
_cell.length_a   1.000
_cell.length_b   1.000
_cell.length_c   1.000
_cell.angle_alpha   90.00
_cell.angle_beta   90.00
_cell.angle_gamma   90.00
#
_symmetry.space_group_name_H-M   'P 1'
#
loop_
_entity.id
_entity.type
_entity.pdbx_description
1 polymer ?
#
loop_
_entity_poly.entity_id
_entity_poly.type
_entity_poly.pdbx_seq_one_letter_code
_entity_poly.pdbx_strand_id
1 'polypeptide(L)'
;MANGRTQTPPETPASTGAAPATAGATGAAPAEPRFETMSGIPLKAVYTEADRRPDLQERLGEPGAFPYTRALFPEGYRTRLWTMRQFAGFGSADDTNQRFHYLLGQGVTGLSTAFDMPTLMGYDADHPMSLGEVGREGVAVSTLEDMETLFRGIPLDKVTTSMTIN
;
A
#
# COMPACT_ATOMS: atom_id res chain seq x y z
N MET A 1 -13.85 -54.65 -15.39
CA MET A 1 -15.18 -54.63 -16.00
C MET A 1 -15.66 -53.20 -16.14
N ALA A 2 -15.95 -52.87 -17.35
CA ALA A 2 -16.31 -51.60 -17.92
C ALA A 2 -17.55 -50.91 -17.31
N ASN A 3 -17.62 -49.61 -17.32
CA ASN A 3 -18.72 -48.91 -17.99
C ASN A 3 -18.39 -47.42 -18.15
N GLY A 4 -18.04 -47.07 -19.37
CA GLY A 4 -18.07 -45.68 -19.85
C GLY A 4 -19.52 -45.24 -20.05
N ARG A 5 -19.80 -43.99 -19.68
CA ARG A 5 -20.93 -43.22 -20.19
C ARG A 5 -20.41 -41.86 -20.72
N THR A 6 -20.35 -41.81 -22.03
CA THR A 6 -20.32 -40.59 -22.83
C THR A 6 -21.67 -39.90 -22.69
N GLN A 7 -21.67 -38.66 -22.19
CA GLN A 7 -22.83 -37.75 -22.26
C GLN A 7 -22.65 -36.79 -23.40
N THR A 8 -23.56 -36.86 -24.36
CA THR A 8 -23.77 -35.96 -25.48
C THR A 8 -24.45 -34.66 -24.96
N PRO A 9 -24.06 -33.47 -25.40
CA PRO A 9 -24.77 -32.21 -25.02
C PRO A 9 -26.07 -32.06 -25.81
N PRO A 10 -27.10 -31.38 -25.25
CA PRO A 10 -28.40 -31.22 -25.91
C PRO A 10 -28.34 -30.16 -27.01
N GLU A 11 -28.99 -30.47 -28.12
CA GLU A 11 -29.22 -29.59 -29.27
C GLU A 11 -30.21 -28.49 -28.93
N THR A 12 -29.90 -27.25 -29.37
CA THR A 12 -30.77 -26.07 -29.27
C THR A 12 -31.68 -26.02 -30.50
N PRO A 13 -32.99 -25.84 -30.33
CA PRO A 13 -33.90 -25.72 -31.49
C PRO A 13 -33.81 -24.35 -32.14
N ALA A 14 -33.75 -24.35 -33.48
CA ALA A 14 -33.82 -23.18 -34.32
C ALA A 14 -35.23 -22.55 -34.27
N SER A 15 -35.30 -21.26 -33.95
CA SER A 15 -36.51 -20.44 -34.06
C SER A 15 -36.37 -19.51 -35.26
N THR A 16 -37.08 -19.84 -36.32
CA THR A 16 -37.39 -18.99 -37.46
C THR A 16 -38.49 -17.97 -37.08
N GLY A 17 -38.14 -16.71 -37.07
CA GLY A 17 -39.12 -15.62 -36.94
C GLY A 17 -38.62 -14.38 -37.64
N ALA A 18 -39.05 -14.20 -38.92
CA ALA A 18 -38.87 -12.97 -39.69
C ALA A 18 -39.83 -11.91 -39.18
N ALA A 19 -39.37 -10.74 -38.86
CA ALA A 19 -40.19 -9.52 -38.68
C ALA A 19 -39.59 -8.35 -39.48
N PRO A 20 -40.42 -7.38 -39.90
CA PRO A 20 -40.18 -6.55 -41.10
C PRO A 20 -39.22 -5.40 -40.86
N ALA A 21 -38.53 -5.02 -41.94
CA ALA A 21 -37.68 -3.87 -42.06
C ALA A 21 -38.45 -2.56 -41.81
N THR A 22 -38.03 -1.79 -40.82
CA THR A 22 -38.29 -0.36 -40.71
C THR A 22 -37.04 0.40 -41.09
N ALA A 23 -37.15 1.14 -42.17
CA ALA A 23 -36.14 2.05 -42.66
C ALA A 23 -35.97 3.27 -41.73
N GLY A 24 -34.75 3.73 -41.59
CA GLY A 24 -34.46 5.09 -41.15
C GLY A 24 -33.67 5.21 -39.82
N ALA A 25 -32.40 4.85 -39.87
CA ALA A 25 -31.43 5.42 -38.95
C ALA A 25 -30.17 5.76 -39.73
N THR A 26 -29.92 7.05 -39.93
CA THR A 26 -28.68 7.62 -40.41
C THR A 26 -27.55 7.08 -39.57
N GLY A 27 -26.74 6.21 -40.16
CA GLY A 27 -25.64 5.53 -39.50
C GLY A 27 -24.55 6.52 -39.07
N ALA A 28 -24.55 6.88 -37.81
CA ALA A 28 -23.31 7.31 -37.18
C ALA A 28 -22.35 6.12 -37.20
N ALA A 29 -21.17 6.29 -37.79
CA ALA A 29 -20.12 5.28 -37.73
C ALA A 29 -19.91 4.87 -36.26
N PRO A 30 -19.69 3.58 -35.96
CA PRO A 30 -19.43 3.16 -34.61
C PRO A 30 -18.26 3.98 -34.07
N ALA A 31 -18.49 4.68 -32.94
CA ALA A 31 -17.46 5.47 -32.31
C ALA A 31 -16.30 4.50 -31.97
N GLU A 32 -15.11 4.85 -32.45
CA GLU A 32 -13.93 4.06 -32.12
C GLU A 32 -13.79 3.94 -30.58
N PRO A 33 -13.39 2.77 -30.09
CA PRO A 33 -13.25 2.56 -28.65
C PRO A 33 -12.28 3.62 -28.08
N ARG A 34 -12.79 4.47 -27.21
CA ARG A 34 -11.98 5.46 -26.51
C ARG A 34 -11.26 4.77 -25.36
N PHE A 35 -9.95 4.69 -25.47
CA PHE A 35 -9.10 4.27 -24.38
C PHE A 35 -8.74 5.49 -23.53
N GLU A 36 -9.04 5.44 -22.23
CA GLU A 36 -8.74 6.53 -21.29
C GLU A 36 -8.36 5.98 -19.91
N THR A 37 -7.62 6.76 -19.14
CA THR A 37 -7.35 6.44 -17.75
C THR A 37 -8.63 6.60 -16.91
N MET A 38 -8.60 6.10 -15.66
CA MET A 38 -9.69 6.31 -14.69
C MET A 38 -9.97 7.80 -14.41
N SER A 39 -9.00 8.68 -14.70
CA SER A 39 -9.13 10.14 -14.57
C SER A 39 -9.59 10.82 -15.87
N GLY A 40 -10.04 10.07 -16.89
CA GLY A 40 -10.53 10.61 -18.15
C GLY A 40 -9.44 11.15 -19.09
N ILE A 41 -8.17 10.78 -18.89
CA ILE A 41 -7.08 11.20 -19.80
C ILE A 41 -7.06 10.25 -20.99
N PRO A 42 -7.20 10.77 -22.24
CA PRO A 42 -7.18 9.94 -23.44
C PRO A 42 -5.83 9.23 -23.62
N LEU A 43 -5.87 7.97 -23.99
CA LEU A 43 -4.70 7.17 -24.28
C LEU A 43 -4.60 6.93 -25.78
N LYS A 44 -3.40 7.07 -26.33
CA LYS A 44 -3.09 6.69 -27.72
C LYS A 44 -2.84 5.18 -27.79
N ALA A 45 -3.15 4.59 -28.94
CA ALA A 45 -2.83 3.19 -29.18
C ALA A 45 -1.30 2.92 -29.14
N VAL A 46 -0.51 3.90 -29.59
CA VAL A 46 0.96 3.83 -29.59
C VAL A 46 1.51 5.21 -29.25
N TYR A 47 2.51 5.25 -28.38
CA TYR A 47 3.32 6.43 -28.10
C TYR A 47 4.67 6.32 -28.79
N THR A 48 5.10 7.38 -29.47
CA THR A 48 6.34 7.45 -30.21
C THR A 48 7.20 8.62 -29.73
N GLU A 49 8.39 8.80 -30.31
CA GLU A 49 9.25 9.95 -30.01
C GLU A 49 8.54 11.30 -30.31
N ALA A 50 7.61 11.33 -31.28
CA ALA A 50 6.83 12.53 -31.59
C ALA A 50 5.88 12.95 -30.45
N ASP A 51 5.55 12.04 -29.54
CA ASP A 51 4.71 12.32 -28.36
C ASP A 51 5.53 12.81 -27.18
N ARG A 52 6.84 12.79 -27.29
CA ARG A 52 7.74 13.23 -26.25
C ARG A 52 7.67 14.75 -26.09
N ARG A 53 7.52 15.20 -24.87
CA ARG A 53 7.50 16.63 -24.56
C ARG A 53 8.86 17.28 -24.84
N PRO A 54 8.91 18.43 -25.48
CA PRO A 54 10.19 19.13 -25.76
C PRO A 54 10.92 19.54 -24.48
N ASP A 55 10.18 19.85 -23.41
CA ASP A 55 10.69 20.25 -22.09
C ASP A 55 10.95 19.08 -21.14
N LEU A 56 10.94 17.84 -21.64
CA LEU A 56 11.03 16.64 -20.81
C LEU A 56 12.30 16.61 -19.97
N GLN A 57 13.46 16.93 -20.56
CA GLN A 57 14.74 16.87 -19.87
C GLN A 57 14.81 17.88 -18.71
N GLU A 58 14.30 19.08 -18.93
CA GLU A 58 14.21 20.12 -17.91
C GLU A 58 13.32 19.68 -16.75
N ARG A 59 12.15 19.11 -17.07
CA ARG A 59 11.19 18.64 -16.08
C ARG A 59 11.65 17.40 -15.31
N LEU A 60 12.41 16.53 -15.95
CA LEU A 60 12.97 15.36 -15.28
C LEU A 60 14.13 15.73 -14.37
N GLY A 61 14.99 16.64 -14.79
CA GLY A 61 16.22 16.97 -14.10
C GLY A 61 17.20 15.80 -14.03
N GLU A 62 18.27 15.98 -13.29
CA GLU A 62 19.25 14.94 -13.02
C GLU A 62 18.90 14.17 -11.74
N PRO A 63 19.28 12.88 -11.61
CA PRO A 63 19.13 12.15 -10.37
C PRO A 63 19.80 12.86 -9.19
N GLY A 64 19.11 13.01 -8.07
CA GLY A 64 19.62 13.67 -6.88
C GLY A 64 19.63 15.21 -6.93
N ALA A 65 19.06 15.80 -7.99
CA ALA A 65 18.90 17.24 -8.14
C ALA A 65 17.41 17.62 -8.28
N PHE A 66 17.10 18.88 -7.92
CA PHE A 66 15.75 19.40 -8.13
C PHE A 66 15.36 19.27 -9.63
N PRO A 67 14.12 18.85 -9.94
CA PRO A 67 12.94 18.64 -9.09
C PRO A 67 12.81 17.25 -8.45
N TYR A 68 13.86 16.45 -8.34
CA TYR A 68 13.92 15.13 -7.69
C TYR A 68 12.98 14.07 -8.27
N THR A 69 12.61 14.19 -9.53
CA THR A 69 11.66 13.27 -10.17
C THR A 69 12.25 11.88 -10.42
N ARG A 70 13.58 11.77 -10.43
CA ARG A 70 14.29 10.51 -10.72
C ARG A 70 14.81 9.81 -9.48
N ALA A 71 15.27 10.54 -8.47
CA ALA A 71 15.65 10.03 -7.15
C ALA A 71 16.12 11.19 -6.25
N LEU A 72 16.06 11.01 -4.92
CA LEU A 72 16.67 11.92 -3.95
C LEU A 72 18.20 11.84 -3.94
N PHE A 73 18.76 10.69 -4.30
CA PHE A 73 20.19 10.44 -4.36
C PHE A 73 20.61 10.09 -5.79
N PRO A 74 21.76 10.59 -6.27
CA PRO A 74 22.23 10.32 -7.65
C PRO A 74 22.31 8.83 -7.98
N GLU A 75 22.79 8.04 -7.06
CA GLU A 75 22.98 6.59 -7.22
C GLU A 75 21.80 5.76 -6.69
N GLY A 76 20.74 6.41 -6.17
CA GLY A 76 19.57 5.75 -5.61
C GLY A 76 19.91 4.81 -4.46
N TYR A 77 19.46 3.58 -4.54
CA TYR A 77 19.68 2.56 -3.50
C TYR A 77 21.11 2.04 -3.40
N ARG A 78 22.02 2.40 -4.30
CA ARG A 78 23.45 2.11 -4.16
C ARG A 78 24.09 2.97 -3.09
N THR A 79 23.64 4.23 -2.96
CA THR A 79 24.09 5.12 -1.88
C THR A 79 23.48 4.73 -0.55
N ARG A 80 22.17 4.46 -0.54
CA ARG A 80 21.43 4.11 0.68
C ARG A 80 20.27 3.19 0.34
N LEU A 81 20.19 2.07 1.01
CA LEU A 81 19.06 1.16 0.92
C LEU A 81 17.80 1.80 1.52
N TRP A 82 16.64 1.32 1.10
CA TRP A 82 15.37 1.68 1.70
C TRP A 82 15.30 1.26 3.17
N THR A 83 14.51 1.94 3.95
CA THR A 83 14.23 1.56 5.33
C THR A 83 13.27 0.38 5.36
N MET A 84 13.70 -0.74 5.94
CA MET A 84 12.82 -1.84 6.30
C MET A 84 12.16 -1.50 7.63
N ARG A 85 10.87 -1.17 7.59
CA ARG A 85 10.12 -0.71 8.77
C ARG A 85 9.01 -1.70 9.10
N GLN A 86 8.96 -2.09 10.38
CA GLN A 86 7.91 -2.94 10.91
C GLN A 86 7.08 -2.18 11.94
N PHE A 87 5.76 -2.33 11.85
CA PHE A 87 4.80 -1.84 12.84
C PHE A 87 4.63 -2.91 13.91
N ALA A 88 4.94 -2.58 15.15
CA ALA A 88 4.88 -3.51 16.26
C ALA A 88 4.55 -2.80 17.58
N GLY A 89 3.81 -3.48 18.43
CA GLY A 89 3.42 -3.06 19.75
C GLY A 89 2.35 -4.00 20.28
N PHE A 90 2.55 -4.52 21.48
CA PHE A 90 1.61 -5.39 22.16
C PHE A 90 2.05 -5.57 23.62
N GLY A 91 1.09 -5.62 24.53
CA GLY A 91 1.37 -5.88 25.93
C GLY A 91 2.09 -4.75 26.64
N SER A 92 3.08 -5.09 27.42
CA SER A 92 3.91 -4.13 28.16
C SER A 92 5.01 -3.52 27.31
N ALA A 93 5.65 -2.46 27.83
CA ALA A 93 6.82 -1.85 27.23
C ALA A 93 8.00 -2.84 27.10
N ASP A 94 8.19 -3.72 28.09
CA ASP A 94 9.22 -4.76 28.03
C ASP A 94 8.94 -5.81 26.94
N ASP A 95 7.69 -6.26 26.78
CA ASP A 95 7.33 -7.22 25.72
C ASP A 95 7.60 -6.63 24.34
N THR A 96 7.22 -5.38 24.13
CA THR A 96 7.45 -4.69 22.86
C THR A 96 8.92 -4.38 22.63
N ASN A 97 9.69 -4.02 23.67
CA ASN A 97 11.13 -3.85 23.59
C ASN A 97 11.84 -5.13 23.12
N GLN A 98 11.47 -6.29 23.69
CA GLN A 98 12.00 -7.59 23.25
C GLN A 98 11.66 -7.83 21.77
N ARG A 99 10.44 -7.50 21.35
CA ARG A 99 10.04 -7.59 19.92
C ARG A 99 10.86 -6.68 19.03
N PHE A 100 11.13 -5.45 19.45
CA PHE A 100 11.98 -4.52 18.70
C PHE A 100 13.41 -5.06 18.55
N HIS A 101 14.02 -5.58 19.61
CA HIS A 101 15.33 -6.22 19.52
C HIS A 101 15.34 -7.41 18.56
N TYR A 102 14.30 -8.24 18.60
CA TYR A 102 14.15 -9.34 17.64
C TYR A 102 14.09 -8.84 16.20
N LEU A 103 13.25 -7.83 15.91
CA LEU A 103 13.10 -7.26 14.56
C LEU A 103 14.42 -6.68 14.05
N LEU A 104 15.15 -5.95 14.88
CA LEU A 104 16.47 -5.42 14.53
C LEU A 104 17.46 -6.54 14.21
N GLY A 105 17.43 -7.62 14.97
CA GLY A 105 18.23 -8.83 14.71
C GLY A 105 17.87 -9.52 13.39
N GLN A 106 16.64 -9.31 12.86
CA GLN A 106 16.21 -9.80 11.56
C GLN A 106 16.52 -8.83 10.40
N GLY A 107 17.24 -7.73 10.66
CA GLY A 107 17.66 -6.78 9.63
C GLY A 107 16.68 -5.64 9.38
N VAL A 108 15.69 -5.44 10.24
CA VAL A 108 14.82 -4.26 10.21
C VAL A 108 15.65 -3.01 10.56
N THR A 109 15.46 -1.93 9.83
CA THR A 109 16.20 -0.67 10.00
C THR A 109 15.31 0.49 10.46
N GLY A 110 14.03 0.25 10.63
CA GLY A 110 13.06 1.20 11.14
C GLY A 110 12.02 0.53 12.01
N LEU A 111 11.66 1.17 13.10
CA LEU A 111 10.64 0.71 14.02
C LEU A 111 9.44 1.66 13.96
N SER A 112 8.24 1.11 13.89
CA SER A 112 7.00 1.88 14.01
C SER A 112 6.23 1.33 15.21
N THR A 113 5.95 2.20 16.18
CA THR A 113 5.29 1.80 17.41
C THR A 113 3.77 1.80 17.25
N ALA A 114 3.14 0.67 17.56
CA ALA A 114 1.71 0.58 17.76
C ALA A 114 1.41 0.78 19.25
N PHE A 115 0.73 1.87 19.58
CA PHE A 115 0.25 2.10 20.95
C PHE A 115 -1.14 1.52 21.12
N ASP A 116 -1.48 1.10 22.33
CA ASP A 116 -2.83 0.65 22.66
C ASP A 116 -3.84 1.82 22.70
N MET A 117 -5.13 1.49 22.71
CA MET A 117 -6.16 2.50 22.68
C MET A 117 -6.12 3.46 23.88
N PRO A 118 -5.90 3.02 25.12
CA PRO A 118 -5.73 3.94 26.24
C PRO A 118 -4.64 4.98 26.01
N THR A 119 -3.43 4.53 25.59
CA THR A 119 -2.32 5.42 25.28
C THR A 119 -2.68 6.44 24.18
N LEU A 120 -3.31 5.99 23.09
CA LEU A 120 -3.73 6.86 21.99
C LEU A 120 -4.79 7.89 22.42
N MET A 121 -5.66 7.53 23.35
CA MET A 121 -6.72 8.40 23.88
C MET A 121 -6.26 9.28 25.04
N GLY A 122 -5.04 9.12 25.53
CA GLY A 122 -4.48 9.87 26.65
C GLY A 122 -4.99 9.42 28.02
N TYR A 123 -5.36 8.16 28.14
CA TYR A 123 -5.73 7.55 29.43
C TYR A 123 -4.59 6.72 30.00
N ASP A 124 -4.41 6.80 31.29
CA ASP A 124 -3.51 5.89 32.00
C ASP A 124 -4.11 4.48 32.06
N ALA A 125 -3.25 3.48 32.25
CA ALA A 125 -3.67 2.07 32.24
C ALA A 125 -4.70 1.72 33.32
N ASP A 126 -4.70 2.43 34.45
CA ASP A 126 -5.64 2.27 35.56
C ASP A 126 -6.94 3.05 35.44
N HIS A 127 -7.10 3.86 34.37
CA HIS A 127 -8.33 4.63 34.14
C HIS A 127 -9.49 3.67 33.85
N PRO A 128 -10.71 3.95 34.37
CA PRO A 128 -11.86 3.07 34.15
C PRO A 128 -12.19 2.77 32.67
N MET A 129 -11.95 3.73 31.77
CA MET A 129 -12.14 3.55 30.32
C MET A 129 -11.10 2.62 29.68
N SER A 130 -10.00 2.32 30.35
CA SER A 130 -8.91 1.47 29.85
C SER A 130 -9.16 -0.02 30.11
N LEU A 131 -10.22 -0.36 30.84
CA LEU A 131 -10.53 -1.74 31.22
C LEU A 131 -10.72 -2.63 29.96
N GLY A 132 -9.88 -3.65 29.84
CA GLY A 132 -9.91 -4.62 28.75
C GLY A 132 -9.18 -4.20 27.47
N GLU A 133 -8.63 -2.96 27.42
CA GLU A 133 -7.94 -2.44 26.24
C GLU A 133 -6.41 -2.27 26.45
N VAL A 134 -5.95 -2.33 27.69
CA VAL A 134 -4.53 -2.14 28.04
C VAL A 134 -3.65 -3.21 27.39
N GLY A 135 -2.71 -2.80 26.54
CA GLY A 135 -1.75 -3.68 25.88
C GLY A 135 -2.33 -4.61 24.79
N ARG A 136 -3.60 -4.46 24.43
CA ARG A 136 -4.32 -5.40 23.56
C ARG A 136 -4.01 -5.23 22.07
N GLU A 137 -4.10 -4.02 21.55
CA GLU A 137 -3.91 -3.71 20.11
C GLU A 137 -2.62 -2.94 19.85
N GLY A 138 -1.85 -2.70 20.90
CA GLY A 138 -0.59 -1.99 20.89
C GLY A 138 0.07 -2.07 22.25
N VAL A 139 1.20 -1.41 22.41
CA VAL A 139 1.92 -1.32 23.67
C VAL A 139 1.28 -0.29 24.59
N ALA A 140 1.09 -0.66 25.85
CA ALA A 140 0.66 0.26 26.90
C ALA A 140 1.83 1.14 27.35
N VAL A 141 1.65 2.46 27.26
CA VAL A 141 2.62 3.46 27.71
C VAL A 141 1.86 4.55 28.48
N SER A 142 1.98 4.55 29.79
CA SER A 142 1.34 5.54 30.67
C SER A 142 2.33 6.54 31.23
N THR A 143 3.63 6.19 31.25
CA THR A 143 4.67 6.98 31.91
C THR A 143 5.90 7.16 31.02
N LEU A 144 6.75 8.12 31.39
CA LEU A 144 8.07 8.27 30.75
C LEU A 144 8.93 7.02 30.94
N GLU A 145 8.84 6.36 32.10
CA GLU A 145 9.58 5.13 32.38
C GLU A 145 9.18 3.99 31.43
N ASP A 146 7.90 3.89 31.05
CA ASP A 146 7.45 2.93 30.04
C ASP A 146 8.08 3.24 28.66
N MET A 147 8.16 4.52 28.30
CA MET A 147 8.79 4.93 27.04
C MET A 147 10.31 4.64 27.05
N GLU A 148 11.00 4.90 28.15
CA GLU A 148 12.41 4.56 28.31
C GLU A 148 12.63 3.04 28.25
N THR A 149 11.75 2.27 28.85
CA THR A 149 11.75 0.81 28.79
C THR A 149 11.53 0.31 27.36
N LEU A 150 10.55 0.88 26.65
CA LEU A 150 10.23 0.54 25.26
C LEU A 150 11.45 0.65 24.34
N PHE A 151 12.28 1.67 24.53
CA PHE A 151 13.46 1.92 23.68
C PHE A 151 14.79 1.53 24.35
N ARG A 152 14.76 0.84 25.47
CA ARG A 152 15.96 0.42 26.20
C ARG A 152 16.88 -0.41 25.30
N GLY A 153 18.15 0.02 25.15
CA GLY A 153 19.16 -0.66 24.37
C GLY A 153 18.99 -0.59 22.85
N ILE A 154 17.99 0.15 22.34
CA ILE A 154 17.82 0.38 20.92
C ILE A 154 18.76 1.51 20.47
N PRO A 155 19.62 1.30 19.45
CA PRO A 155 20.54 2.33 18.95
C PRO A 155 19.80 3.38 18.13
N LEU A 156 19.18 4.37 18.78
CA LEU A 156 18.34 5.40 18.16
C LEU A 156 19.10 6.29 17.16
N ASP A 157 20.42 6.29 17.19
CA ASP A 157 21.28 6.94 16.21
C ASP A 157 21.37 6.18 14.88
N LYS A 158 21.03 4.89 14.88
CA LYS A 158 21.12 3.99 13.70
C LYS A 158 19.77 3.54 13.16
N VAL A 159 18.74 3.65 13.98
CA VAL A 159 17.39 3.18 13.67
C VAL A 159 16.44 4.37 13.56
N THR A 160 15.65 4.40 12.51
CA THR A 160 14.57 5.40 12.40
C THR A 160 13.33 4.91 13.15
N THR A 161 12.69 5.80 13.90
CA THR A 161 11.45 5.50 14.61
C THR A 161 10.29 6.28 14.03
N SER A 162 9.09 5.71 14.11
CA SER A 162 7.82 6.39 13.84
C SER A 162 6.77 5.93 14.85
N MET A 163 5.81 6.78 15.09
CA MET A 163 4.75 6.54 16.04
C MET A 163 3.44 7.04 15.43
N THR A 164 2.36 6.29 15.61
CA THR A 164 1.01 6.78 15.31
C THR A 164 0.45 7.34 16.61
N ILE A 165 0.32 8.63 16.66
CA ILE A 165 -0.17 9.37 17.84
C ILE A 165 -1.17 10.43 17.40
N ASN A 166 -2.14 10.74 18.25
CA ASN A 166 -3.14 11.77 18.03
C ASN A 166 -2.70 13.14 18.54
#